data_66f504bb1ce6a57eb4af4fbb6fed920f
#
_entry.id   66f504bb1ce6a57eb4af4fbb6fed920f
#
_cell.length_a   1.000
_cell.length_b   1.000
_cell.length_c   1.000
_cell.angle_alpha   90.00
_cell.angle_beta   90.00
_cell.angle_gamma   90.00
#
_symmetry.space_group_name_H-M   'P 1'
#
loop_
_entity.id
_entity.type
_entity.pdbx_description
1 polymer ?
#
loop_
_entity_poly.entity_id
_entity_poly.type
_entity_poly.pdbx_seq_one_letter_code
_entity_poly.pdbx_strand_id
1 'polypeptide(L)'
;MLPRERIQATLDFKPVDKIPLQIFAAPGGLYEHGQKLVELIKACGHDFGDFQDLVLPAPPGPQDFDPDGSYHAIKTDDWGTTWEYRIFGVWGHPIRWPLNDLAHLPAYTPPPP
;
A
#
# COMPACT_ATOMS: atom_id res chain seq x y z
N MET A 1 -9.79 -17.34 -21.48
CA MET A 1 -10.69 -17.09 -20.34
C MET A 1 -10.47 -15.66 -19.87
N LEU A 2 -11.53 -14.87 -19.68
CA LEU A 2 -11.44 -13.52 -19.14
C LEU A 2 -11.01 -13.54 -17.66
N PRO A 3 -10.40 -12.47 -17.12
CA PRO A 3 -10.00 -12.41 -15.72
C PRO A 3 -11.13 -12.79 -14.74
N ARG A 4 -12.31 -12.18 -14.91
CA ARG A 4 -13.49 -12.47 -14.07
C ARG A 4 -13.93 -13.95 -14.15
N GLU A 5 -13.95 -14.50 -15.34
CA GLU A 5 -14.34 -15.92 -15.55
C GLU A 5 -13.35 -16.86 -14.89
N ARG A 6 -12.04 -16.54 -14.99
CA ARG A 6 -10.98 -17.31 -14.35
C ARG A 6 -11.09 -17.28 -12.83
N ILE A 7 -11.30 -16.10 -12.24
CA ILE A 7 -11.52 -15.96 -10.79
C ILE A 7 -12.75 -16.77 -10.37
N GLN A 8 -13.88 -16.62 -11.06
CA GLN A 8 -15.11 -17.35 -10.73
C GLN A 8 -14.91 -18.86 -10.85
N ALA A 9 -14.28 -19.33 -11.92
CA ALA A 9 -14.01 -20.76 -12.09
C ALA A 9 -13.08 -21.30 -10.98
N THR A 10 -12.09 -20.51 -10.56
CA THR A 10 -11.19 -20.89 -9.46
C THR A 10 -11.97 -21.02 -8.13
N LEU A 11 -12.85 -20.06 -7.83
CA LEU A 11 -13.68 -20.10 -6.63
C LEU A 11 -14.67 -21.27 -6.65
N ASP A 12 -15.13 -21.68 -7.84
CA ASP A 12 -15.99 -22.83 -8.05
C ASP A 12 -15.24 -24.17 -8.15
N PHE A 13 -13.91 -24.18 -7.92
CA PHE A 13 -13.03 -25.34 -8.07
C PHE A 13 -13.09 -25.99 -9.46
N LYS A 14 -13.34 -25.20 -10.51
CA LYS A 14 -13.39 -25.63 -11.93
C LYS A 14 -12.01 -25.47 -12.58
N PRO A 15 -11.73 -26.21 -13.65
CA PRO A 15 -10.49 -26.02 -14.43
C PRO A 15 -10.36 -24.60 -14.98
N VAL A 16 -9.15 -24.06 -14.91
CA VAL A 16 -8.78 -22.73 -15.41
C VAL A 16 -7.62 -22.82 -16.40
N ASP A 17 -7.51 -21.85 -17.30
CA ASP A 17 -6.42 -21.76 -18.28
C ASP A 17 -5.06 -21.44 -17.64
N LYS A 18 -5.06 -20.70 -16.54
CA LYS A 18 -3.90 -20.40 -15.70
C LYS A 18 -4.37 -20.04 -14.28
N ILE A 19 -3.47 -20.08 -13.31
CA ILE A 19 -3.76 -19.63 -11.94
C ILE A 19 -4.05 -18.13 -11.96
N PRO A 20 -5.15 -17.66 -11.34
CA PRO A 20 -5.42 -16.23 -11.17
C PRO A 20 -4.26 -15.53 -10.46
N LEU A 21 -3.86 -14.39 -10.96
CA LEU A 21 -2.75 -13.62 -10.43
C LEU A 21 -3.26 -12.29 -9.87
N GLN A 22 -2.92 -12.02 -8.62
CA GLN A 22 -3.04 -10.71 -8.02
C GLN A 22 -1.64 -10.17 -7.70
N ILE A 23 -1.32 -9.00 -8.26
CA ILE A 23 -0.08 -8.29 -7.97
C ILE A 23 -0.44 -7.06 -7.14
N PHE A 24 0.33 -6.83 -6.09
CA PHE A 24 0.25 -5.61 -5.29
C PHE A 24 1.51 -4.78 -5.53
N ALA A 25 1.34 -3.61 -6.14
CA ALA A 25 2.44 -2.69 -6.43
C ALA A 25 2.74 -1.84 -5.19
N ALA A 26 3.64 -2.30 -4.32
CA ALA A 26 4.05 -1.56 -3.13
C ALA A 26 4.84 -0.30 -3.51
N PRO A 27 4.52 0.89 -2.94
CA PRO A 27 5.22 2.13 -3.26
C PRO A 27 6.74 2.07 -3.05
N GLY A 28 7.21 1.36 -2.04
CA GLY A 28 8.64 1.18 -1.79
C GLY A 28 9.36 0.43 -2.91
N GLY A 29 8.75 -0.65 -3.42
CA GLY A 29 9.29 -1.39 -4.57
C GLY A 29 9.29 -0.53 -5.85
N LEU A 30 8.23 0.24 -6.08
CA LEU A 30 8.15 1.16 -7.22
C LEU A 30 9.22 2.27 -7.12
N TYR A 31 9.46 2.79 -5.93
CA TYR A 31 10.51 3.79 -5.71
C TYR A 31 11.90 3.23 -5.99
N GLU A 32 12.20 2.03 -5.48
CA GLU A 32 13.52 1.40 -5.61
C GLU A 32 13.83 0.96 -7.04
N HIS A 33 12.85 0.34 -7.72
CA HIS A 33 13.04 -0.30 -9.03
C HIS A 33 12.54 0.55 -10.20
N GLY A 34 11.74 1.58 -9.94
CA GLY A 34 11.29 2.54 -10.93
C GLY A 34 10.51 1.95 -12.09
N GLN A 35 10.73 2.53 -13.28
CA GLN A 35 9.99 2.17 -14.49
C GLN A 35 10.13 0.70 -14.91
N LYS A 36 11.27 0.07 -14.61
CA LYS A 36 11.47 -1.36 -14.93
C LYS A 36 10.47 -2.26 -14.21
N LEU A 37 10.15 -1.95 -12.93
CA LEU A 37 9.14 -2.70 -12.19
C LEU A 37 7.74 -2.45 -12.75
N VAL A 38 7.42 -1.22 -13.14
CA VAL A 38 6.14 -0.89 -13.79
C VAL A 38 5.96 -1.71 -15.08
N GLU A 39 6.97 -1.76 -15.93
CA GLU A 39 6.95 -2.53 -17.18
C GLU A 39 6.79 -4.03 -16.94
N LEU A 40 7.50 -4.57 -15.94
CA LEU A 40 7.38 -5.97 -15.55
C LEU A 40 5.96 -6.30 -15.04
N ILE A 41 5.41 -5.47 -14.16
CA ILE A 41 4.05 -5.66 -13.63
C ILE A 41 3.02 -5.64 -14.77
N LYS A 42 3.15 -4.68 -15.70
CA LYS A 42 2.27 -4.58 -16.87
C LYS A 42 2.41 -5.79 -17.80
N ALA A 43 3.62 -6.29 -18.00
CA ALA A 43 3.88 -7.46 -18.83
C ALA A 43 3.34 -8.76 -18.20
N CYS A 44 3.44 -8.93 -16.89
CA CYS A 44 2.87 -10.09 -16.19
C CYS A 44 1.34 -10.10 -16.24
N GLY A 45 0.73 -8.92 -16.22
CA GLY A 45 -0.72 -8.74 -16.08
C GLY A 45 -1.24 -9.30 -14.77
N HIS A 46 -2.48 -8.99 -14.45
CA HIS A 46 -3.17 -9.60 -13.32
C HIS A 46 -4.70 -9.65 -13.56
N ASP A 47 -5.41 -10.37 -12.71
CA ASP A 47 -6.83 -10.65 -12.93
C ASP A 47 -7.78 -9.74 -12.11
N PHE A 48 -7.26 -8.78 -11.34
CA PHE A 48 -8.01 -7.92 -10.42
C PHE A 48 -7.94 -6.42 -10.77
N GLY A 49 -8.04 -6.08 -12.03
CA GLY A 49 -7.99 -4.72 -12.52
C GLY A 49 -6.89 -4.50 -13.56
N ASP A 50 -6.46 -3.27 -13.73
CA ASP A 50 -5.34 -2.94 -14.59
C ASP A 50 -4.32 -2.03 -13.87
N PHE A 51 -3.15 -1.88 -14.46
CA PHE A 51 -2.07 -1.03 -13.95
C PHE A 51 -1.81 0.17 -14.87
N GLN A 52 -2.80 0.61 -15.64
CA GLN A 52 -2.62 1.71 -16.59
C GLN A 52 -2.20 3.00 -15.86
N ASP A 53 -2.81 3.25 -14.70
CA ASP A 53 -2.59 4.45 -13.89
C ASP A 53 -1.50 4.28 -12.82
N LEU A 54 -0.65 3.25 -12.94
CA LEU A 54 0.43 3.02 -11.99
C LEU A 54 1.48 4.13 -12.09
N VAL A 55 1.58 4.94 -11.05
CA VAL A 55 2.48 6.10 -10.96
C VAL A 55 3.61 5.81 -9.98
N LEU A 56 4.82 6.24 -10.34
CA LEU A 56 5.97 6.17 -9.44
C LEU A 56 5.77 7.15 -8.27
N PRO A 57 6.02 6.72 -7.03
CA PRO A 57 5.91 7.60 -5.88
C PRO A 57 6.99 8.70 -5.93
N ALA A 58 6.63 9.89 -5.45
CA ALA A 58 7.61 10.95 -5.25
C ALA A 58 8.65 10.52 -4.19
N PRO A 59 9.91 10.94 -4.32
CA PRO A 59 10.94 10.64 -3.32
C PRO A 59 10.59 11.27 -1.96
N PRO A 60 11.06 10.66 -0.85
CA PRO A 60 10.88 11.24 0.48
C PRO A 60 11.64 12.58 0.60
N GLY A 61 11.11 13.47 1.43
CA GLY A 61 11.76 14.75 1.69
C GLY A 61 12.93 14.64 2.67
N PRO A 62 13.82 15.65 2.73
CA PRO A 62 14.96 15.65 3.65
C PRO A 62 14.57 15.50 5.12
N GLN A 63 13.39 15.97 5.49
CA GLN A 63 12.83 15.89 6.85
C GLN A 63 12.47 14.47 7.28
N ASP A 64 12.40 13.54 6.33
CA ASP A 64 12.04 12.13 6.57
C ASP A 64 13.29 11.25 6.82
N PHE A 65 14.45 11.88 7.10
CA PHE A 65 15.69 11.18 7.36
C PHE A 65 16.32 11.57 8.70
N ASP A 66 16.82 10.58 9.41
CA ASP A 66 17.65 10.78 10.60
C ASP A 66 19.06 11.34 10.20
N PRO A 67 19.82 11.91 11.15
CA PRO A 67 21.15 12.45 10.87
C PRO A 67 22.16 11.43 10.29
N ASP A 68 21.92 10.14 10.52
CA ASP A 68 22.73 9.05 9.97
C ASP A 68 22.36 8.66 8.53
N GLY A 69 21.35 9.34 7.95
CA GLY A 69 20.86 9.10 6.60
C GLY A 69 19.82 7.96 6.49
N SER A 70 19.41 7.35 7.59
CA SER A 70 18.34 6.34 7.58
C SER A 70 16.97 7.01 7.42
N TYR A 71 16.07 6.35 6.65
CA TYR A 71 14.69 6.82 6.52
C TYR A 71 13.93 6.64 7.84
N HIS A 72 13.38 7.71 8.34
CA HIS A 72 12.60 7.74 9.55
C HIS A 72 11.57 8.86 9.51
N ALA A 73 10.32 8.52 9.27
CA ALA A 73 9.23 9.48 9.25
C ALA A 73 8.21 9.18 10.34
N ILE A 74 7.72 10.21 11.00
CA ILE A 74 6.61 10.14 11.95
C ILE A 74 5.48 10.98 11.39
N LYS A 75 4.33 10.35 11.13
CA LYS A 75 3.17 11.00 10.51
C LYS A 75 1.89 10.63 11.25
N THR A 76 0.99 11.60 11.39
CA THR A 76 -0.34 11.37 11.96
C THR A 76 -1.36 11.34 10.83
N ASP A 77 -2.18 10.31 10.79
CA ASP A 77 -3.26 10.17 9.82
C ASP A 77 -4.51 10.98 10.21
N ASP A 78 -5.50 11.00 9.33
CA ASP A 78 -6.75 11.74 9.55
C ASP A 78 -7.58 11.18 10.72
N TRP A 79 -7.33 9.93 11.12
CA TRP A 79 -7.95 9.30 12.29
C TRP A 79 -7.27 9.67 13.61
N GLY A 80 -6.17 10.43 13.56
CA GLY A 80 -5.39 10.84 14.71
C GLY A 80 -4.40 9.78 15.19
N THR A 81 -4.20 8.71 14.44
CA THR A 81 -3.17 7.70 14.74
C THR A 81 -1.82 8.19 14.26
N THR A 82 -0.81 8.15 15.14
CA THR A 82 0.56 8.50 14.79
C THR A 82 1.33 7.23 14.45
N TRP A 83 1.96 7.24 13.28
CA TRP A 83 2.69 6.14 12.70
C TRP A 83 4.18 6.45 12.62
N GLU A 84 5.02 5.47 12.92
CA GLU A 84 6.46 5.51 12.70
C GLU A 84 6.80 4.66 11.47
N TYR A 85 7.49 5.27 10.51
CA TYR A 85 7.93 4.65 9.26
C TYR A 85 9.44 4.54 9.25
N ARG A 86 9.97 3.33 9.05
CA ARG A 86 11.41 3.04 8.97
C ARG A 86 11.88 2.60 7.60
N ILE A 87 10.94 2.32 6.70
CA ILE A 87 11.22 1.96 5.30
C ILE A 87 10.25 2.76 4.42
N PHE A 88 10.79 3.51 3.46
CA PHE A 88 9.98 4.30 2.55
C PHE A 88 9.04 3.42 1.72
N GLY A 89 7.76 3.82 1.62
CA GLY A 89 6.74 3.11 0.86
C GLY A 89 6.28 1.77 1.46
N VAL A 90 6.65 1.49 2.69
CA VAL A 90 6.15 0.37 3.49
C VAL A 90 5.32 0.93 4.65
N TRP A 91 4.24 0.24 5.02
CA TRP A 91 3.41 0.63 6.15
C TRP A 91 4.24 0.73 7.44
N GLY A 92 4.03 1.84 8.15
CA GLY A 92 4.66 2.07 9.45
C GLY A 92 4.02 1.27 10.59
N HIS A 93 4.58 1.43 11.77
CA HIS A 93 3.98 0.93 13.00
C HIS A 93 3.22 2.06 13.72
N PRO A 94 2.01 1.81 14.20
CA PRO A 94 1.30 2.80 15.00
C PRO A 94 1.99 2.92 16.37
N ILE A 95 2.36 4.15 16.74
CA ILE A 95 3.04 4.45 18.00
C ILE A 95 2.18 5.26 18.97
N ARG A 96 1.06 5.82 18.50
CA ARG A 96 0.09 6.53 19.29
C ARG A 96 -1.30 6.42 18.68
N TRP A 97 -2.29 6.14 19.52
CA TRP A 97 -3.70 6.03 19.11
C TRP A 97 -4.53 7.11 19.78
N PRO A 98 -5.53 7.71 19.12
CA PRO A 98 -6.40 8.73 19.72
C PRO A 98 -7.30 8.16 20.83
N LEU A 99 -7.63 6.87 20.78
CA LEU A 99 -8.50 6.16 21.71
C LEU A 99 -7.76 5.07 22.50
N ASN A 100 -6.50 5.31 22.87
CA ASN A 100 -5.78 4.42 23.80
C ASN A 100 -6.40 4.38 25.20
N ASP A 101 -7.22 5.39 25.55
CA ASP A 101 -8.08 5.43 26.73
C ASP A 101 -9.51 5.76 26.28
N LEU A 102 -10.46 4.89 26.61
CA LEU A 102 -11.88 5.08 26.29
C LEU A 102 -12.49 6.34 26.94
N ALA A 103 -11.88 6.88 27.96
CA ALA A 103 -12.27 8.18 28.53
C ALA A 103 -12.20 9.33 27.52
N HIS A 104 -11.40 9.18 26.46
CA HIS A 104 -11.29 10.17 25.39
C HIS A 104 -12.40 10.06 24.32
N LEU A 105 -13.18 8.98 24.33
CA LEU A 105 -14.22 8.72 23.32
C LEU A 105 -15.23 9.87 23.15
N PRO A 106 -15.73 10.53 24.22
CA PRO A 106 -16.69 11.64 24.06
C PRO A 106 -16.12 12.86 23.34
N ALA A 107 -14.80 13.06 23.37
CA ALA A 107 -14.11 14.18 22.73
C ALA A 107 -13.54 13.82 21.36
N TYR A 108 -13.56 12.56 20.96
CA TYR A 108 -13.02 12.11 19.69
C TYR A 108 -13.99 12.39 18.55
N THR A 109 -13.49 13.07 17.52
CA THR A 109 -14.24 13.31 16.28
C THR A 109 -13.55 12.54 15.13
N PRO A 110 -14.23 11.54 14.56
CA PRO A 110 -13.69 10.84 13.40
C PRO A 110 -13.61 11.77 12.17
N PRO A 111 -12.75 11.48 11.19
CA PRO A 111 -12.73 12.23 9.95
C PRO A 111 -14.07 12.12 9.22
N PRO A 112 -14.43 13.11 8.38
CA PRO A 112 -15.64 13.04 7.57
C PRO A 112 -15.54 11.86 6.57
N PRO A 113 -16.69 11.28 6.17
CA PRO A 113 -16.76 10.21 5.20
C PRO A 113 -16.30 10.62 3.80
#